data_d5274914e81758834ab9b33af56537e5
#
_entry.id   d5274914e81758834ab9b33af56537e5
#
_cell.length_a   1.000
_cell.length_b   1.000
_cell.length_c   1.000
_cell.angle_alpha   90.00
_cell.angle_beta   90.00
_cell.angle_gamma   90.00
#
_symmetry.space_group_name_H-M   'P 1'
#
loop_
_entity.id
_entity.type
_entity.pdbx_description
1 polymer ?
#
loop_
_entity_poly.entity_id
_entity_poly.type
_entity_poly.pdbx_seq_one_letter_code
_entity_poly.pdbx_strand_id
1 'polypeptide(L)'
;MGSQVDLANESLLLLGANTITSFADDDSSAVLVNRFYASERDALLRSHRWNFAITTANLASLATTPIIDWQFKFNLPTDPYCLRLLDVRTVTGDIYLDFAVHGRELFTEESTVDITYVQRVEDPTQFDALFYQALVFRLAWKMAYPVTRSS
;
A
#
# COMPACT_ATOMS: atom_id res chain seq x y z
N MET A 1 0.81 -16.82 -10.74
CA MET A 1 0.07 -15.87 -9.91
C MET A 1 -0.92 -15.15 -10.81
N GLY A 2 -2.09 -15.00 -10.32
CA GLY A 2 -3.21 -14.62 -11.15
C GLY A 2 -3.67 -13.18 -10.98
N SER A 3 -4.89 -12.95 -11.39
CA SER A 3 -5.58 -11.67 -11.26
C SER A 3 -6.04 -11.42 -9.81
N GLN A 4 -6.63 -10.25 -9.58
CA GLN A 4 -7.31 -9.96 -8.30
C GLN A 4 -8.40 -10.98 -7.99
N VAL A 5 -9.15 -11.39 -9.02
CA VAL A 5 -10.20 -12.40 -8.87
C VAL A 5 -9.60 -13.74 -8.45
N ASP A 6 -8.51 -14.16 -9.07
CA ASP A 6 -7.83 -15.41 -8.70
C ASP A 6 -7.37 -15.39 -7.25
N LEU A 7 -6.75 -14.29 -6.83
CA LEU A 7 -6.29 -14.13 -5.45
C LEU A 7 -7.46 -14.20 -4.47
N ALA A 8 -8.54 -13.47 -4.76
CA ALA A 8 -9.73 -13.47 -3.94
C ALA A 8 -10.38 -14.86 -3.86
N ASN A 9 -10.40 -15.58 -4.98
CA ASN A 9 -10.95 -16.93 -5.02
C ASN A 9 -10.13 -17.94 -4.21
N GLU A 10 -8.81 -17.80 -4.19
CA GLU A 10 -7.98 -18.61 -3.29
C GLU A 10 -8.35 -18.38 -1.82
N SER A 11 -8.60 -17.14 -1.43
CA SER A 11 -9.06 -16.82 -0.07
C SER A 11 -10.43 -17.43 0.24
N LEU A 12 -11.36 -17.33 -0.71
CA LEU A 12 -12.71 -17.89 -0.57
C LEU A 12 -12.68 -19.43 -0.47
N LEU A 13 -11.83 -20.07 -1.27
CA LEU A 13 -11.65 -21.53 -1.23
C LEU A 13 -11.14 -22.00 0.12
N LEU A 14 -10.23 -21.25 0.76
CA LEU A 14 -9.75 -21.58 2.10
C LEU A 14 -10.87 -21.58 3.14
N LEU A 15 -11.92 -20.81 2.90
CA LEU A 15 -13.08 -20.71 3.78
C LEU A 15 -14.22 -21.67 3.40
N GLY A 16 -14.06 -22.44 2.31
CA GLY A 16 -15.13 -23.28 1.78
C GLY A 16 -16.28 -22.49 1.17
N ALA A 17 -16.04 -21.23 0.80
CA ALA A 17 -17.05 -20.35 0.19
C ALA A 17 -17.07 -20.50 -1.32
N ASN A 18 -18.16 -20.03 -1.94
CA ASN A 18 -18.27 -19.98 -3.39
C ASN A 18 -17.30 -18.95 -3.97
N THR A 19 -16.70 -19.29 -5.10
CA THR A 19 -15.85 -18.38 -5.85
C THR A 19 -16.67 -17.34 -6.60
N ILE A 20 -15.98 -16.26 -7.02
CA ILE A 20 -16.58 -15.17 -7.80
C ILE A 20 -15.97 -15.15 -9.20
N THR A 21 -16.68 -14.56 -10.15
CA THR A 21 -16.17 -14.33 -11.52
C THR A 21 -15.72 -12.89 -11.71
N SER A 22 -16.24 -11.97 -10.90
CA SER A 22 -15.92 -10.56 -10.95
C SER A 22 -16.14 -9.92 -9.57
N PHE A 23 -15.39 -8.89 -9.25
CA PHE A 23 -15.64 -8.08 -8.06
C PHE A 23 -16.98 -7.33 -8.13
N ALA A 24 -17.56 -7.22 -9.33
CA ALA A 24 -18.87 -6.60 -9.55
C ALA A 24 -20.05 -7.57 -9.39
N ASP A 25 -19.79 -8.84 -9.08
CA ASP A 25 -20.86 -9.81 -8.84
C ASP A 25 -21.74 -9.40 -7.65
N ASP A 26 -23.01 -9.78 -7.69
CA ASP A 26 -23.99 -9.39 -6.67
C ASP A 26 -24.00 -10.30 -5.44
N ASP A 27 -23.28 -11.42 -5.46
CA ASP A 27 -23.31 -12.36 -4.35
C ASP A 27 -22.58 -11.85 -3.11
N SER A 28 -22.83 -12.48 -1.96
CA SER A 28 -22.26 -12.06 -0.69
C SER A 28 -20.74 -12.17 -0.64
N SER A 29 -20.16 -13.15 -1.34
CA SER A 29 -18.71 -13.32 -1.42
C SER A 29 -18.04 -12.14 -2.11
N ALA A 30 -18.59 -11.69 -3.25
CA ALA A 30 -18.07 -10.53 -3.99
C ALA A 30 -18.18 -9.24 -3.18
N VAL A 31 -19.28 -9.05 -2.47
CA VAL A 31 -19.48 -7.88 -1.60
C VAL A 31 -18.42 -7.82 -0.50
N LEU A 32 -18.12 -8.95 0.14
CA LEU A 32 -17.10 -9.04 1.19
C LEU A 32 -15.70 -8.79 0.63
N VAL A 33 -15.38 -9.38 -0.51
CA VAL A 33 -14.08 -9.17 -1.16
C VAL A 33 -13.89 -7.69 -1.50
N ASN A 34 -14.88 -7.04 -2.09
CA ASN A 34 -14.82 -5.62 -2.39
C ASN A 34 -14.60 -4.77 -1.15
N ARG A 35 -15.17 -5.18 -0.04
CA ARG A 35 -15.04 -4.44 1.23
C ARG A 35 -13.61 -4.48 1.78
N PHE A 36 -12.93 -5.60 1.68
CA PHE A 36 -11.67 -5.82 2.39
C PHE A 36 -10.42 -5.81 1.51
N TYR A 37 -10.54 -6.10 0.22
CA TYR A 37 -9.37 -6.34 -0.63
C TYR A 37 -8.38 -5.18 -0.64
N ALA A 38 -8.84 -3.98 -1.00
CA ALA A 38 -7.94 -2.83 -1.17
C ALA A 38 -7.29 -2.42 0.16
N SER A 39 -8.05 -2.40 1.24
CA SER A 39 -7.53 -2.00 2.55
C SER A 39 -6.53 -3.02 3.11
N GLU A 40 -6.79 -4.31 2.92
CA GLU A 40 -5.86 -5.36 3.37
C GLU A 40 -4.60 -5.39 2.53
N ARG A 41 -4.71 -5.19 1.21
CA ARG A 41 -3.55 -5.03 0.33
C ARG A 41 -2.66 -3.89 0.79
N ASP A 42 -3.24 -2.71 1.02
CA ASP A 42 -2.48 -1.52 1.41
C ASP A 42 -1.85 -1.69 2.79
N ALA A 43 -2.57 -2.28 3.74
CA ALA A 43 -2.04 -2.54 5.07
C ALA A 43 -0.85 -3.51 5.02
N LEU A 44 -0.94 -4.56 4.22
CA LEU A 44 0.14 -5.53 4.06
C LEU A 44 1.34 -4.92 3.35
N LEU A 45 1.13 -4.12 2.29
CA LEU A 45 2.20 -3.38 1.62
C LEU A 45 2.94 -2.48 2.60
N ARG A 46 2.18 -1.76 3.44
CA ARG A 46 2.76 -0.84 4.41
C ARG A 46 3.54 -1.56 5.53
N SER A 47 3.23 -2.80 5.84
CA SER A 47 3.74 -3.51 7.02
C SER A 47 5.19 -3.94 6.91
N HIS A 48 5.74 -4.00 5.70
CA HIS A 48 7.08 -4.57 5.46
C HIS A 48 7.75 -3.86 4.27
N ARG A 49 9.07 -3.97 4.20
CA ARG A 49 9.85 -3.44 3.07
C ARG A 49 9.88 -4.45 1.92
N TRP A 50 8.77 -4.56 1.21
CA TRP A 50 8.66 -5.46 0.07
C TRP A 50 9.47 -4.92 -1.11
N ASN A 51 10.46 -5.68 -1.57
CA ASN A 51 11.35 -5.23 -2.64
C ASN A 51 10.60 -4.81 -3.90
N PHE A 52 9.54 -5.52 -4.27
CA PHE A 52 8.77 -5.21 -5.47
C PHE A 52 8.00 -3.88 -5.38
N ALA A 53 7.77 -3.38 -4.17
CA ALA A 53 6.98 -2.18 -3.93
C ALA A 53 7.83 -0.95 -3.58
N ILE A 54 9.14 -1.10 -3.45
CA ILE A 54 10.04 0.01 -3.13
C ILE A 54 10.35 0.81 -4.39
N THR A 55 10.22 2.12 -4.30
CA THR A 55 10.55 3.04 -5.39
C THR A 55 11.15 4.33 -4.84
N THR A 56 11.61 5.19 -5.73
CA THR A 56 12.25 6.45 -5.37
C THR A 56 11.60 7.60 -6.14
N ALA A 57 11.70 8.80 -5.58
CA ALA A 57 11.24 10.03 -6.24
C ALA A 57 12.08 11.21 -5.79
N ASN A 58 12.23 12.19 -6.68
CA ASN A 58 12.80 13.49 -6.35
C ASN A 58 11.64 14.45 -6.06
N LEU A 59 11.73 15.15 -4.93
CA LEU A 59 10.70 16.09 -4.51
C LEU A 59 11.27 17.49 -4.37
N ALA A 60 10.50 18.48 -4.83
CA ALA A 60 10.75 19.89 -4.61
C ALA A 60 9.77 20.43 -3.56
N SER A 61 10.25 21.35 -2.73
CA SER A 61 9.42 21.91 -1.67
C SER A 61 8.23 22.70 -2.20
N LEU A 62 7.17 22.74 -1.41
CA LEU A 62 6.02 23.61 -1.67
C LEU A 62 6.39 25.08 -1.47
N ALA A 63 5.64 25.96 -2.10
CA ALA A 63 5.83 27.43 -1.95
C ALA A 63 5.49 27.90 -0.54
N THR A 64 4.54 27.23 0.14
CA THR A 64 4.20 27.52 1.52
C THR A 64 5.23 26.89 2.47
N THR A 65 5.58 27.59 3.54
CA THR A 65 6.54 27.10 4.53
C THR A 65 5.85 26.50 5.74
N PRO A 66 6.51 25.56 6.45
CA PRO A 66 5.99 25.05 7.71
C PRO A 66 5.86 26.17 8.75
N ILE A 67 4.90 26.01 9.67
CA ILE A 67 4.66 26.98 10.73
C ILE A 67 5.74 26.88 11.83
N ILE A 68 6.24 25.66 12.09
CA ILE A 68 7.11 25.38 13.22
C ILE A 68 8.12 24.26 12.88
N ASP A 69 9.29 24.33 13.48
CA ASP A 69 10.35 23.31 13.55
C ASP A 69 11.12 23.05 12.25
N TRP A 70 10.51 23.15 11.07
CA TRP A 70 11.12 22.79 9.79
C TRP A 70 11.11 23.96 8.81
N GLN A 71 12.08 23.97 7.89
CA GLN A 71 12.17 25.04 6.89
C GLN A 71 11.34 24.77 5.63
N PHE A 72 11.19 23.50 5.25
CA PHE A 72 10.54 23.12 4.00
C PHE A 72 9.55 22.01 4.20
N LYS A 73 8.49 22.00 3.38
CA LYS A 73 7.54 20.91 3.36
C LYS A 73 7.22 20.48 1.94
N PHE A 74 6.77 19.23 1.81
CA PHE A 74 6.53 18.57 0.54
C PHE A 74 5.25 17.77 0.63
N ASN A 75 4.56 17.59 -0.51
CA ASN A 75 3.50 16.58 -0.60
C ASN A 75 4.12 15.22 -0.89
N LEU A 76 3.68 14.19 -0.18
CA LEU A 76 4.05 12.82 -0.51
C LEU A 76 3.46 12.43 -1.87
N PRO A 77 4.17 11.59 -2.66
CA PRO A 77 3.69 11.20 -3.99
C PRO A 77 2.30 10.56 -3.97
N THR A 78 1.49 10.89 -4.99
CA THR A 78 0.17 10.31 -5.19
C THR A 78 0.13 9.33 -6.36
N ASP A 79 1.12 9.38 -7.25
CA ASP A 79 1.22 8.51 -8.42
C ASP A 79 2.71 8.28 -8.77
N PRO A 80 3.29 7.12 -8.40
CA PRO A 80 2.72 6.06 -7.55
C PRO A 80 2.43 6.54 -6.13
N TYR A 81 1.33 6.06 -5.55
CA TYR A 81 0.90 6.51 -4.24
C TYR A 81 1.84 6.02 -3.14
N CYS A 82 2.35 6.94 -2.32
CA CYS A 82 3.22 6.62 -1.20
C CYS A 82 2.40 6.09 -0.03
N LEU A 83 2.58 4.82 0.30
CA LEU A 83 1.98 4.20 1.48
C LEU A 83 2.82 4.38 2.72
N ARG A 84 4.15 4.37 2.56
CA ARG A 84 5.08 4.50 3.67
C ARG A 84 6.40 5.07 3.19
N LEU A 85 6.81 6.19 3.77
CA LEU A 85 8.12 6.77 3.52
C LEU A 85 9.18 5.97 4.27
N LEU A 86 10.26 5.59 3.59
CA LEU A 86 11.34 4.81 4.18
C LEU A 86 12.53 5.67 4.57
N ASP A 87 13.02 6.49 3.64
CA ASP A 87 14.12 7.40 3.93
C ASP A 87 14.08 8.63 3.04
N VAL A 88 14.84 9.67 3.47
CA VAL A 88 15.00 10.93 2.77
C VAL A 88 16.49 11.22 2.70
N ARG A 89 16.95 11.61 1.51
CA ARG A 89 18.37 11.91 1.26
C ARG A 89 18.52 13.25 0.56
N THR A 90 19.74 13.78 0.64
CA THR A 90 20.13 14.89 -0.23
C THR A 90 20.10 14.47 -1.70
N VAL A 91 19.96 15.44 -2.60
CA VAL A 91 19.92 15.18 -4.06
C VAL A 91 21.20 14.52 -4.57
N THR A 92 22.31 14.73 -3.89
CA THR A 92 23.58 14.05 -4.20
C THR A 92 23.56 12.57 -3.80
N GLY A 93 22.59 12.18 -2.96
CA GLY A 93 22.45 10.81 -2.49
C GLY A 93 23.41 10.42 -1.36
N ASP A 94 24.25 11.34 -0.92
CA ASP A 94 25.34 11.05 0.01
C ASP A 94 24.96 11.14 1.48
N ILE A 95 23.90 11.88 1.81
CA ILE A 95 23.54 12.18 3.20
C ILE A 95 22.07 11.86 3.44
N TYR A 96 21.81 11.02 4.45
CA TYR A 96 20.46 10.81 4.98
C TYR A 96 20.05 12.02 5.81
N LEU A 97 18.82 12.47 5.63
CA LEU A 97 18.29 13.65 6.33
C LEU A 97 17.32 13.23 7.42
N ASP A 98 17.30 14.02 8.49
CA ASP A 98 16.20 13.96 9.45
C ASP A 98 14.94 14.51 8.79
N PHE A 99 13.81 13.92 9.11
CA PHE A 99 12.52 14.32 8.57
C PHE A 99 11.40 14.04 9.54
N ALA A 100 10.25 14.67 9.29
CA ALA A 100 9.00 14.33 9.95
C ALA A 100 7.90 14.18 8.89
N VAL A 101 6.89 13.37 9.19
CA VAL A 101 5.72 13.20 8.33
C VAL A 101 4.48 13.45 9.16
N HIS A 102 3.65 14.40 8.72
CA HIS A 102 2.38 14.72 9.33
C HIS A 102 1.29 14.61 8.26
N GLY A 103 0.43 13.61 8.40
CA GLY A 103 -0.57 13.32 7.39
C GLY A 103 0.09 12.94 6.06
N ARG A 104 -0.12 13.74 5.04
CA ARG A 104 0.48 13.53 3.72
C ARG A 104 1.59 14.54 3.40
N GLU A 105 2.12 15.20 4.41
CA GLU A 105 3.19 16.18 4.22
C GLU A 105 4.48 15.70 4.86
N LEU A 106 5.59 15.88 4.12
CA LEU A 106 6.96 15.62 4.55
C LEU A 106 7.62 16.94 4.91
N PHE A 107 8.38 16.95 6.00
CA PHE A 107 9.09 18.14 6.50
C PHE A 107 10.60 17.84 6.57
N THR A 108 11.41 18.75 6.01
CA THR A 108 12.87 18.65 6.05
C THR A 108 13.50 20.04 6.14
N GLU A 109 14.82 20.06 6.34
CA GLU A 109 15.61 21.30 6.30
C GLU A 109 16.16 21.61 4.91
N GLU A 110 15.94 20.76 3.91
CA GLU A 110 16.40 20.92 2.54
C GLU A 110 15.24 21.18 1.59
N SER A 111 15.45 22.05 0.60
CA SER A 111 14.39 22.44 -0.34
C SER A 111 14.14 21.46 -1.47
N THR A 112 15.07 20.54 -1.70
CA THR A 112 14.96 19.47 -2.69
C THR A 112 15.55 18.21 -2.10
N VAL A 113 14.81 17.11 -2.17
CA VAL A 113 15.20 15.84 -1.56
C VAL A 113 14.90 14.68 -2.48
N ASP A 114 15.63 13.58 -2.29
CA ASP A 114 15.33 12.28 -2.86
C ASP A 114 14.73 11.40 -1.78
N ILE A 115 13.63 10.74 -2.08
CA ILE A 115 12.97 9.86 -1.14
C ILE A 115 12.93 8.43 -1.66
N THR A 116 12.92 7.48 -0.73
CA THR A 116 12.63 6.08 -0.97
C THR A 116 11.37 5.73 -0.21
N TYR A 117 10.43 5.07 -0.86
CA TYR A 117 9.14 4.77 -0.24
C TYR A 117 8.53 3.48 -0.75
N VAL A 118 7.57 2.97 0.01
CA VAL A 118 6.73 1.85 -0.39
C VAL A 118 5.54 2.41 -1.16
N GLN A 119 5.43 2.03 -2.44
CA GLN A 119 4.32 2.46 -3.29
C GLN A 119 3.16 1.47 -3.21
N ARG A 120 1.96 1.97 -3.51
CA ARG A 120 0.81 1.10 -3.74
C ARG A 120 1.01 0.36 -5.06
N VAL A 121 1.03 -0.96 -5.01
CA VAL A 121 1.08 -1.83 -6.20
C VAL A 121 -0.27 -2.52 -6.29
N GLU A 122 -1.02 -2.23 -7.35
CA GLU A 122 -2.37 -2.75 -7.52
C GLU A 122 -2.43 -4.01 -8.38
N ASP A 123 -1.49 -4.16 -9.30
CA ASP A 123 -1.45 -5.30 -10.24
C ASP A 123 -0.86 -6.54 -9.57
N PRO A 124 -1.66 -7.60 -9.34
CA PRO A 124 -1.19 -8.80 -8.66
C PRO A 124 -0.09 -9.55 -9.42
N THR A 125 0.07 -9.32 -10.72
CA THR A 125 1.14 -9.95 -11.50
C THR A 125 2.53 -9.45 -11.08
N GLN A 126 2.58 -8.29 -10.41
CA GLN A 126 3.81 -7.71 -9.90
C GLN A 126 4.11 -8.11 -8.45
N PHE A 127 3.19 -8.80 -7.78
CA PHE A 127 3.37 -9.20 -6.40
C PHE A 127 4.46 -10.26 -6.27
N ASP A 128 5.32 -10.11 -5.25
CA ASP A 128 6.17 -11.19 -4.79
C ASP A 128 5.30 -12.38 -4.36
N ALA A 129 5.80 -13.61 -4.55
CA ALA A 129 5.05 -14.82 -4.24
C ALA A 129 4.63 -14.88 -2.75
N LEU A 130 5.51 -14.47 -1.84
CA LEU A 130 5.19 -14.46 -0.42
C LEU A 130 4.16 -13.39 -0.08
N PHE A 131 4.24 -12.23 -0.75
CA PHE A 131 3.22 -11.19 -0.58
C PHE A 131 1.84 -11.68 -1.04
N TYR A 132 1.80 -12.32 -2.21
CA TYR A 132 0.56 -12.88 -2.76
C TYR A 132 -0.09 -13.85 -1.78
N GLN A 133 0.69 -14.82 -1.27
CA GLN A 133 0.20 -15.78 -0.29
C GLN A 133 -0.22 -15.13 1.03
N ALA A 134 0.56 -14.17 1.53
CA ALA A 134 0.22 -13.45 2.74
C ALA A 134 -1.09 -12.69 2.59
N LEU A 135 -1.35 -12.09 1.42
CA LEU A 135 -2.60 -11.38 1.17
C LEU A 135 -3.78 -12.36 1.08
N VAL A 136 -3.59 -13.52 0.45
CA VAL A 136 -4.61 -14.58 0.43
C VAL A 136 -5.05 -14.96 1.84
N PHE A 137 -4.09 -15.26 2.73
CA PHE A 137 -4.39 -15.64 4.11
C PHE A 137 -5.00 -14.49 4.91
N ARG A 138 -4.52 -13.29 4.68
CA ARG A 138 -5.02 -12.10 5.37
C ARG A 138 -6.48 -11.81 5.00
N LEU A 139 -6.83 -11.94 3.73
CA LEU A 139 -8.22 -11.82 3.26
C LEU A 139 -9.10 -12.92 3.83
N ALA A 140 -8.62 -14.17 3.81
CA ALA A 140 -9.34 -15.29 4.39
C ALA A 140 -9.63 -15.05 5.87
N TRP A 141 -8.65 -14.59 6.62
CA TRP A 141 -8.83 -14.27 8.04
C TRP A 141 -9.88 -13.17 8.25
N LYS A 142 -9.83 -12.10 7.44
CA LYS A 142 -10.80 -11.01 7.54
C LYS A 142 -12.22 -11.45 7.21
N MET A 143 -12.37 -12.33 6.23
CA MET A 143 -13.68 -12.79 5.77
C MET A 143 -14.21 -14.01 6.53
N ALA A 144 -13.40 -14.62 7.39
CA ALA A 144 -13.74 -15.89 8.04
C ALA A 144 -15.06 -15.82 8.82
N TYR A 145 -15.22 -14.84 9.67
CA TYR A 145 -16.42 -14.71 10.50
C TYR A 145 -17.68 -14.42 9.67
N PRO A 146 -17.69 -13.37 8.81
CA PRO A 146 -18.88 -13.11 8.00
C PRO A 146 -19.25 -14.24 7.03
N VAL A 147 -18.26 -14.93 6.45
CA VAL A 147 -18.51 -16.03 5.51
C VAL A 147 -19.10 -17.24 6.26
N THR A 148 -18.50 -17.67 7.36
CA THR A 148 -18.96 -18.86 8.10
C THR A 148 -20.29 -18.63 8.79
N ARG A 149 -20.62 -17.39 9.14
CA ARG A 149 -21.89 -17.05 9.78
C ARG A 149 -23.07 -17.06 8.81
N SER A 150 -22.82 -16.84 7.53
CA SER A 150 -23.87 -16.75 6.51
C SER A 150 -24.19 -18.10 5.84
N SER A 151 -23.49 -19.16 6.22
CA SER A 151 -23.71 -20.50 5.69
C SER A 151 -24.75 -21.30 6.50
#